data_da86cdc27758e5c49990d2819762d543
#
_entry.id   da86cdc27758e5c49990d2819762d543
#
_cell.length_a   1.000
_cell.length_b   1.000
_cell.length_c   1.000
_cell.angle_alpha   90.00
_cell.angle_beta   90.00
_cell.angle_gamma   90.00
#
_symmetry.space_group_name_H-M   'P 1'
#
loop_
_entity.id
_entity.type
_entity.pdbx_description
1 polymer ?
#
loop_
_entity_poly.entity_id
_entity_poly.type
_entity_poly.pdbx_seq_one_letter_code
_entity_poly.pdbx_strand_id
1 'polypeptide(L)' 'MDDLRKYLTVPEVAKKLDITEEWVRDLISRKEIKAVKIGQWKIKPEDLDKFIKSRYNVKEG' A
#
# COMPACT_ATOMS: atom_id res chain seq x y z
N MET A 1 -5.12 13.92 13.78
CA MET A 1 -3.96 13.09 14.05
C MET A 1 -4.20 11.67 13.59
N ASP A 2 -3.22 11.11 12.90
CA ASP A 2 -3.41 9.78 12.36
C ASP A 2 -3.33 8.70 13.45
N ASP A 3 -4.17 7.71 13.33
CA ASP A 3 -4.15 6.59 14.25
C ASP A 3 -3.36 5.46 13.58
N LEU A 4 -2.17 5.21 14.09
CA LEU A 4 -1.30 4.20 13.51
C LEU A 4 -1.89 2.80 13.53
N ARG A 5 -2.87 2.57 14.38
CA ARG A 5 -3.49 1.26 14.43
C ARG A 5 -4.35 0.99 13.19
N LYS A 6 -4.69 2.05 12.46
CA LYS A 6 -5.48 1.89 11.25
C LYS A 6 -4.58 1.72 10.04
N TYR A 7 -3.28 1.87 10.22
CA TYR A 7 -2.36 1.70 9.11
C TYR A 7 -2.17 0.22 8.83
N LEU A 8 -1.90 -0.08 7.59
CA LEU A 8 -1.69 -1.46 7.17
C LEU A 8 -0.21 -1.79 7.19
N THR A 9 0.10 -3.05 7.44
CA THR A 9 1.48 -3.50 7.40
C THR A 9 1.75 -4.10 6.03
N VAL A 10 3.04 -4.37 5.73
CA VAL A 10 3.40 -4.96 4.45
C VAL A 10 2.70 -6.31 4.25
N PRO A 11 2.68 -7.22 5.25
CA PRO A 11 1.97 -8.48 5.05
C PRO A 11 0.48 -8.28 4.75
N GLU A 12 -0.14 -7.31 5.40
CA GLU A 12 -1.56 -7.06 5.17
C GLU A 12 -1.80 -6.53 3.75
N VAL A 13 -0.95 -5.64 3.29
CA VAL A 13 -1.09 -5.10 1.94
C VAL A 13 -0.83 -6.20 0.91
N ALA A 14 0.18 -7.03 1.15
CA ALA A 14 0.48 -8.14 0.25
C ALA A 14 -0.72 -9.06 0.11
N LYS A 15 -1.37 -9.35 1.23
CA LYS A 15 -2.54 -10.21 1.21
C LYS A 15 -3.70 -9.57 0.47
N LYS A 16 -3.92 -8.28 0.70
CA LYS A 16 -5.01 -7.58 0.04
C LYS A 16 -4.80 -7.50 -1.47
N LEU A 17 -3.57 -7.34 -1.90
CA LEU A 17 -3.25 -7.23 -3.32
C LEU A 17 -2.93 -8.57 -3.96
N ASP A 18 -2.83 -9.63 -3.14
CA ASP A 18 -2.50 -10.96 -3.62
C ASP A 18 -1.14 -10.97 -4.31
N ILE A 19 -0.17 -10.34 -3.68
CA ILE A 19 1.20 -10.31 -4.17
C ILE A 19 2.13 -10.62 -3.01
N THR A 20 3.41 -10.74 -3.28
CA THR A 20 4.36 -11.06 -2.22
C THR A 20 4.70 -9.82 -1.41
N GLU A 21 5.18 -10.04 -0.18
CA GLU A 21 5.62 -8.93 0.65
C GLU A 21 6.80 -8.22 0.01
N GLU A 22 7.66 -8.97 -0.63
CA GLU A 22 8.81 -8.41 -1.30
C GLU A 22 8.37 -7.45 -2.40
N TRP A 23 7.32 -7.83 -3.11
CA TRP A 23 6.78 -6.98 -4.16
C TRP A 23 6.24 -5.68 -3.55
N VAL A 24 5.56 -5.79 -2.40
CA VAL A 24 5.04 -4.60 -1.73
C VAL A 24 6.20 -3.67 -1.36
N ARG A 25 7.28 -4.22 -0.81
CA ARG A 25 8.42 -3.40 -0.43
C ARG A 25 9.04 -2.73 -1.65
N ASP A 26 9.05 -3.42 -2.77
CA ASP A 26 9.57 -2.86 -4.00
C ASP A 26 8.71 -1.69 -4.47
N LEU A 27 7.39 -1.82 -4.36
CA LEU A 27 6.48 -0.74 -4.73
C LEU A 27 6.69 0.46 -3.84
N ILE A 28 6.94 0.24 -2.56
CA ILE A 28 7.22 1.33 -1.64
C ILE A 28 8.54 1.99 -2.01
N SER A 29 9.53 1.19 -2.35
CA SER A 29 10.84 1.70 -2.72
C SER A 29 10.77 2.55 -3.98
N ARG A 30 9.91 2.18 -4.91
CA ARG A 30 9.73 2.93 -6.14
C ARG A 30 8.81 4.11 -5.93
N LYS A 31 8.30 4.28 -4.73
CA LYS A 31 7.38 5.35 -4.39
C LYS A 31 6.05 5.26 -5.12
N GLU A 32 5.67 4.07 -5.52
CA GLU A 32 4.38 3.87 -6.13
C GLU A 32 3.30 3.72 -5.06
N ILE A 33 3.69 3.28 -3.87
CA ILE A 33 2.81 3.25 -2.72
C ILE A 33 3.46 4.09 -1.65
N LYS A 34 2.75 5.05 -1.11
CA LYS A 34 3.27 5.87 -0.03
C LYS A 34 3.24 5.09 1.26
N ALA A 35 4.29 5.18 2.02
CA ALA A 35 4.36 4.49 3.31
C ALA A 35 5.27 5.27 4.24
N VAL A 36 5.07 5.08 5.52
CA VAL A 36 5.94 5.69 6.53
C VAL A 36 6.68 4.58 7.24
N LYS A 37 7.92 4.84 7.55
CA LYS A 37 8.76 3.85 8.24
C LYS A 37 8.78 4.16 9.72
N ILE A 38 8.07 3.37 10.48
CA ILE A 38 8.04 3.52 11.93
C ILE A 38 8.31 2.13 12.47
N GLY A 39 9.60 1.81 12.64
CA GLY A 39 9.98 0.45 12.98
C GLY A 39 9.85 -0.43 11.76
N GLN A 40 8.68 -0.47 11.18
CA GLN A 40 8.43 -1.19 9.94
C GLN A 40 7.54 -0.33 9.08
N TRP A 41 7.38 -0.71 7.83
CA TRP A 41 6.57 0.08 6.92
C TRP A 41 5.11 0.04 7.33
N LYS A 42 4.49 1.22 7.34
CA LYS A 42 3.07 1.37 7.63
C LYS A 42 2.45 2.10 6.46
N ILE A 43 1.36 1.57 5.96
CA ILE A 43 0.69 2.12 4.79
C ILE A 43 -0.70 2.59 5.17
N LYS A 44 -1.03 3.82 4.85
CA LYS A 44 -2.37 4.32 5.12
C LYS A 44 -3.36 3.64 4.18
N PRO A 45 -4.53 3.26 4.69
CA PRO A 45 -5.55 2.65 3.83
C PRO A 45 -5.88 3.51 2.63
N GLU A 46 -5.94 4.83 2.81
CA GLU A 46 -6.26 5.71 1.69
C GLU A 46 -5.16 5.71 0.63
N ASP A 47 -3.91 5.57 1.04
CA ASP A 47 -2.82 5.52 0.08
C ASP A 47 -2.84 4.22 -0.70
N LEU A 48 -3.22 3.13 -0.04
CA LEU A 48 -3.36 1.86 -0.74
C LEU A 48 -4.50 1.95 -1.74
N ASP A 49 -5.60 2.59 -1.34
CA ASP A 49 -6.74 2.76 -2.22
C ASP A 49 -6.36 3.56 -3.46
N LYS A 50 -5.56 4.61 -3.27
CA LYS A 50 -5.11 5.42 -4.39
C LYS A 50 -4.24 4.61 -5.34
N PHE A 51 -3.39 3.76 -4.78
CA PHE A 51 -2.54 2.90 -5.61
C PHE A 51 -3.41 1.95 -6.43
N ILE A 52 -4.39 1.35 -5.80
CA ILE A 52 -5.27 0.41 -6.50
C ILE A 52 -5.99 1.13 -7.63
N LYS A 53 -6.51 2.31 -7.34
CA LYS A 53 -7.23 3.06 -8.37
C LYS A 53 -6.32 3.46 -9.51
N SER A 54 -5.07 3.77 -9.23
CA SER A 54 -4.15 4.17 -10.28
C SER A 54 -3.80 2.99 -11.19
N ARG A 55 -3.93 1.77 -10.65
CA ARG A 55 -3.63 0.57 -11.45
C ARG A 55 -4.90 -0.05 -12.03
N TYR A 56 -6.04 0.42 -11.62
CA TYR A 56 -7.28 -0.15 -12.05
C TYR A 56 -7.51 0.20 -13.50
N ASN A 57 -7.58 -0.79 -14.34
CA ASN A 57 -7.71 -0.55 -15.76
C ASN A 57 -9.17 -0.51 -16.15
N VAL A 58 -9.85 0.52 -15.73
CA VAL A 58 -11.21 0.67 -16.03
C VAL A 58 -11.33 1.52 -17.18
N LYS A 59 -11.85 1.05 -18.17
CA LYS A 59 -11.97 1.83 -19.25
C LYS A 59 -13.10 2.45 -19.10
N GLU A 60 -13.51 3.10 -18.67
CA GLU A 60 -14.55 3.61 -18.53
C GLU A 60 -14.90 3.99 -19.37
N GLY A 61 -15.11 3.78 -19.50
CA GLY A 61 -15.53 4.03 -20.65
C GLY A 61 -15.01 4.28 -20.87
#